data_0da20e2118249a67604277769968e3e2
#
_entry.id   0da20e2118249a67604277769968e3e2
#
_cell.length_a   1.000
_cell.length_b   1.000
_cell.length_c   1.000
_cell.angle_alpha   90.00
_cell.angle_beta   90.00
_cell.angle_gamma   90.00
#
_symmetry.space_group_name_H-M   'P 1'
#
loop_
_entity.id
_entity.type
_entity.pdbx_description
1 polymer ?
#
loop_
_entity_poly.entity_id
_entity_poly.type
_entity_poly.pdbx_seq_one_letter_code
_entity_poly.pdbx_strand_id
1 'polypeptide(L)'
;EDVNQTDYFGNEFQLDNIQKFVDTLGNEVFSIYPWYGNIDPSTESKIEAVKRRTWKPTLSIVGIDGIPNIKDAGNVLRPFTQVKLSLRLPPLVDSKFAQTKLEEVLQYNPPYNSTISIEFEEPADGWSAPKLSNQLETIINQSSQLFYDKPAVSMGEGGTIPFMAMLGEKYPTAQFVITGVLGPNSNAHGPNEFLNIGYVKKLNCCISYILSNFRK
;
A
#
# COMPACT_ATOMS: atom_id res chain seq x y z
N GLU A 1 7.33 -23.36 5.86
CA GLU A 1 8.65 -23.17 5.22
C GLU A 1 8.91 -21.69 5.19
N ASP A 2 10.00 -21.27 5.85
CA ASP A 2 10.45 -19.88 5.84
C ASP A 2 10.82 -19.52 4.40
N VAL A 3 9.89 -18.93 3.69
CA VAL A 3 10.14 -18.29 2.42
C VAL A 3 11.12 -17.16 2.72
N ASN A 4 12.28 -17.23 2.09
CA ASN A 4 13.38 -16.31 2.33
C ASN A 4 12.88 -14.88 2.13
N GLN A 5 12.70 -14.13 3.23
CA GLN A 5 12.00 -12.86 3.28
C GLN A 5 12.58 -11.80 2.32
N THR A 6 13.82 -11.98 1.88
CA THR A 6 14.50 -11.05 0.97
C THR A 6 13.97 -11.06 -0.45
N ASP A 7 13.40 -12.17 -0.92
CA ASP A 7 12.97 -12.30 -2.33
C ASP A 7 11.60 -11.67 -2.60
N TYR A 8 10.71 -11.62 -1.58
CA TYR A 8 9.36 -11.07 -1.71
C TYR A 8 9.18 -9.68 -1.12
N PHE A 9 10.04 -9.26 -0.19
CA PHE A 9 9.87 -8.03 0.59
C PHE A 9 10.81 -6.89 0.19
N GLY A 10 11.44 -7.02 -0.95
CA GLY A 10 12.31 -5.99 -1.50
C GLY A 10 13.79 -6.25 -1.22
N ASN A 11 14.62 -5.69 -2.06
CA ASN A 11 16.07 -5.74 -1.98
C ASN A 11 16.62 -4.61 -1.07
N GLU A 12 17.93 -4.51 -0.91
CA GLU A 12 18.60 -3.46 -0.10
C GLU A 12 18.17 -2.05 -0.47
N PHE A 13 17.89 -1.79 -1.75
CA PHE A 13 17.42 -0.48 -2.23
C PHE A 13 16.08 -0.07 -1.62
N GLN A 14 15.12 -1.00 -1.48
CA GLN A 14 13.84 -0.70 -0.84
C GLN A 14 14.01 -0.47 0.67
N LEU A 15 14.90 -1.20 1.32
CA LEU A 15 15.20 -1.02 2.74
C LEU A 15 15.84 0.37 3.00
N ASP A 16 16.76 0.81 2.15
CA ASP A 16 17.35 2.14 2.21
C ASP A 16 16.30 3.25 2.03
N ASN A 17 15.35 3.07 1.11
CA ASN A 17 14.26 4.02 0.92
C ASN A 17 13.34 4.09 2.14
N ILE A 18 13.01 2.95 2.75
CA ILE A 18 12.23 2.89 3.99
C ILE A 18 12.97 3.60 5.12
N GLN A 19 14.27 3.38 5.25
CA GLN A 19 15.08 4.05 6.28
C GLN A 19 15.08 5.57 6.07
N LYS A 20 15.37 6.06 4.85
CA LYS A 20 15.32 7.48 4.52
C LYS A 20 13.96 8.11 4.78
N PHE A 21 12.88 7.39 4.45
CA PHE A 21 11.51 7.82 4.71
C PHE A 21 11.25 7.96 6.21
N VAL A 22 11.62 6.97 7.00
CA VAL A 22 11.46 6.97 8.47
C VAL A 22 12.30 8.08 9.12
N ASP A 23 13.53 8.27 8.68
CA ASP A 23 14.43 9.32 9.20
C ASP A 23 13.89 10.73 8.90
N THR A 24 13.26 10.91 7.73
CA THR A 24 12.68 12.19 7.32
C THR A 24 11.38 12.51 8.06
N LEU A 25 10.50 11.53 8.24
CA LEU A 25 9.19 11.73 8.86
C LEU A 25 9.22 11.59 10.40
N GLY A 26 10.15 10.83 10.93
CA GLY A 26 10.25 10.65 12.38
C GLY A 26 8.94 10.06 12.97
N ASN A 27 8.35 10.78 13.92
CA ASN A 27 7.10 10.34 14.56
C ASN A 27 5.86 10.50 13.67
N GLU A 28 5.95 11.27 12.58
CA GLU A 28 4.84 11.43 11.64
C GLU A 28 4.46 10.09 10.97
N VAL A 29 5.35 9.09 10.95
CA VAL A 29 5.02 7.72 10.49
C VAL A 29 3.77 7.15 11.17
N PHE A 30 3.54 7.49 12.44
CA PHE A 30 2.36 7.07 13.19
C PHE A 30 1.30 8.16 13.31
N SER A 31 1.69 9.42 13.53
CA SER A 31 0.77 10.51 13.82
C SER A 31 -0.06 10.99 12.63
N ILE A 32 0.27 10.57 11.41
CA ILE A 32 -0.58 10.85 10.23
C ILE A 32 -1.92 10.14 10.26
N TYR A 33 -2.07 9.10 11.10
CA TYR A 33 -3.32 8.34 11.22
C TYR A 33 -4.19 8.90 12.35
N PRO A 34 -5.49 9.05 12.11
CA PRO A 34 -6.44 9.48 13.15
C PRO A 34 -6.78 8.30 14.07
N TRP A 35 -5.88 7.96 14.99
CA TRP A 35 -6.11 6.91 15.97
C TRP A 35 -7.34 7.20 16.81
N TYR A 36 -8.19 6.20 17.00
CA TYR A 36 -9.39 6.34 17.82
C TYR A 36 -9.10 5.99 19.28
N GLY A 37 -9.42 6.89 20.20
CA GLY A 37 -9.21 6.67 21.64
C GLY A 37 -7.72 6.44 21.98
N ASN A 38 -7.45 5.38 22.73
CA ASN A 38 -6.10 4.99 23.18
C ASN A 38 -5.56 3.79 22.39
N ILE A 39 -5.91 3.67 21.11
CA ILE A 39 -5.39 2.59 20.26
C ILE A 39 -3.96 2.90 19.87
N ASP A 40 -3.07 1.94 20.09
CA ASP A 40 -1.67 1.99 19.71
C ASP A 40 -1.42 1.27 18.37
N PRO A 41 -0.37 1.65 17.64
CA PRO A 41 0.10 0.90 16.48
C PRO A 41 0.44 -0.55 16.87
N SER A 42 0.26 -1.48 15.93
CA SER A 42 0.60 -2.90 16.13
C SER A 42 2.12 -3.17 16.27
N THR A 43 2.95 -2.15 16.17
CA THR A 43 4.40 -2.19 16.38
C THR A 43 4.93 -0.82 16.75
N GLU A 44 5.92 -0.75 17.60
CA GLU A 44 6.64 0.48 17.95
C GLU A 44 7.74 0.81 16.92
N SER A 45 8.16 -0.17 16.12
CA SER A 45 9.18 0.02 15.09
C SER A 45 8.59 0.73 13.87
N LYS A 46 9.06 1.94 13.59
CA LYS A 46 8.66 2.75 12.42
C LYS A 46 8.98 2.05 11.10
N ILE A 47 10.15 1.40 11.01
CA ILE A 47 10.57 0.63 9.84
C ILE A 47 9.60 -0.52 9.62
N GLU A 48 9.28 -1.28 10.67
CA GLU A 48 8.35 -2.40 10.58
C GLU A 48 6.93 -1.91 10.22
N ALA A 49 6.47 -0.79 10.76
CA ALA A 49 5.19 -0.19 10.42
C ALA A 49 5.10 0.16 8.92
N VAL A 50 6.15 0.77 8.37
CA VAL A 50 6.21 1.08 6.93
C VAL A 50 6.26 -0.20 6.10
N LYS A 51 7.06 -1.21 6.50
CA LYS A 51 7.08 -2.51 5.80
C LYS A 51 5.70 -3.19 5.77
N ARG A 52 4.99 -3.23 6.91
CA ARG A 52 3.64 -3.82 6.98
C ARG A 52 2.65 -3.12 6.07
N ARG A 53 2.78 -1.82 5.92
CA ARG A 53 1.90 -1.02 5.07
C ARG A 53 2.20 -1.16 3.58
N THR A 54 3.47 -1.35 3.20
CA THR A 54 3.93 -1.20 1.80
C THR A 54 4.39 -2.49 1.15
N TRP A 55 5.06 -3.37 1.89
CA TRP A 55 5.74 -4.55 1.34
C TRP A 55 5.24 -5.89 1.87
N LYS A 56 4.56 -5.92 3.03
CA LYS A 56 4.04 -7.17 3.59
C LYS A 56 2.61 -7.43 3.15
N PRO A 57 2.19 -8.69 3.05
CA PRO A 57 0.80 -9.02 2.76
C PRO A 57 -0.11 -8.51 3.89
N THR A 58 -1.30 -8.09 3.51
CA THR A 58 -2.32 -7.64 4.46
C THR A 58 -3.64 -8.29 4.12
N LEU A 59 -4.22 -8.99 5.09
CA LEU A 59 -5.54 -9.60 4.99
C LEU A 59 -6.55 -8.76 5.75
N SER A 60 -7.66 -8.40 5.09
CA SER A 60 -8.78 -7.71 5.70
C SER A 60 -10.08 -8.46 5.45
N ILE A 61 -10.91 -8.55 6.47
CA ILE A 61 -12.32 -8.97 6.31
C ILE A 61 -13.12 -7.71 6.00
N VAL A 62 -13.66 -7.63 4.79
CA VAL A 62 -14.34 -6.43 4.29
C VAL A 62 -15.85 -6.59 4.21
N GLY A 63 -16.35 -7.79 4.46
CA GLY A 63 -17.79 -8.07 4.53
C GLY A 63 -18.06 -9.40 5.20
N ILE A 64 -19.25 -9.52 5.78
CA ILE A 64 -19.73 -10.76 6.41
C ILE A 64 -21.23 -10.92 6.17
N ASP A 65 -21.65 -12.15 5.93
CA ASP A 65 -23.05 -12.54 5.79
C ASP A 65 -23.33 -13.87 6.50
N GLY A 66 -24.62 -14.21 6.68
CA GLY A 66 -25.06 -15.37 7.44
C GLY A 66 -25.01 -15.17 8.96
N ILE A 67 -24.65 -13.97 9.45
CA ILE A 67 -24.67 -13.60 10.88
C ILE A 67 -25.68 -12.47 11.05
N PRO A 68 -26.79 -12.67 11.78
CA PRO A 68 -27.81 -11.66 11.96
C PRO A 68 -27.30 -10.47 12.80
N ASN A 69 -27.97 -9.33 12.68
CA ASN A 69 -27.73 -8.20 13.56
C ASN A 69 -27.98 -8.57 15.03
N ILE A 70 -27.29 -7.94 15.96
CA ILE A 70 -27.36 -8.25 17.41
C ILE A 70 -28.80 -8.23 17.93
N LYS A 71 -29.62 -7.27 17.49
CA LYS A 71 -31.04 -7.14 17.89
C LYS A 71 -31.95 -8.24 17.33
N ASP A 72 -31.54 -8.93 16.26
CA ASP A 72 -32.27 -10.00 15.60
C ASP A 72 -31.65 -11.38 15.89
N ALA A 73 -30.57 -11.40 16.67
CA ALA A 73 -29.82 -12.63 16.96
C ALA A 73 -30.53 -13.50 17.99
N GLY A 74 -30.51 -14.82 17.78
CA GLY A 74 -31.02 -15.83 18.67
C GLY A 74 -30.08 -17.05 18.74
N ASN A 75 -30.34 -17.95 19.69
CA ASN A 75 -29.59 -19.20 19.81
C ASN A 75 -30.12 -20.25 18.81
N VAL A 76 -29.78 -20.07 17.56
CA VAL A 76 -30.20 -20.94 16.45
C VAL A 76 -29.01 -21.42 15.65
N LEU A 77 -29.13 -22.60 15.05
CA LEU A 77 -28.15 -23.10 14.08
C LEU A 77 -28.24 -22.28 12.80
N ARG A 78 -27.08 -21.86 12.29
CA ARG A 78 -26.98 -21.13 11.04
C ARG A 78 -26.58 -22.06 9.90
N PRO A 79 -27.22 -21.95 8.71
CA PRO A 79 -26.91 -22.83 7.59
C PRO A 79 -25.53 -22.52 6.96
N PHE A 80 -25.07 -21.28 7.02
CA PHE A 80 -23.78 -20.86 6.49
C PHE A 80 -23.24 -19.61 7.21
N THR A 81 -21.97 -19.34 7.00
CA THR A 81 -21.33 -18.05 7.29
C THR A 81 -20.45 -17.72 6.08
N GLN A 82 -20.59 -16.53 5.54
CA GLN A 82 -19.82 -16.06 4.41
C GLN A 82 -19.00 -14.84 4.81
N VAL A 83 -17.77 -14.78 4.34
CA VAL A 83 -16.89 -13.61 4.54
C VAL A 83 -16.31 -13.16 3.21
N LYS A 84 -16.25 -11.85 3.01
CA LYS A 84 -15.50 -11.26 1.90
C LYS A 84 -14.11 -10.88 2.43
N LEU A 85 -13.09 -11.48 1.83
CA LEU A 85 -11.69 -11.23 2.16
C LEU A 85 -11.06 -10.29 1.12
N SER A 86 -10.23 -9.36 1.57
CA SER A 86 -9.35 -8.58 0.72
C SER A 86 -7.92 -8.86 1.12
N LEU A 87 -7.16 -9.50 0.22
CA LEU A 87 -5.75 -9.81 0.41
C LEU A 87 -4.90 -8.89 -0.47
N ARG A 88 -4.11 -8.03 0.17
CA ARG A 88 -3.09 -7.25 -0.52
C ARG A 88 -1.79 -8.03 -0.55
N LEU A 89 -1.17 -8.10 -1.72
CA LEU A 89 0.04 -8.87 -1.96
C LEU A 89 1.27 -7.96 -2.03
N PRO A 90 2.45 -8.46 -1.63
CA PRO A 90 3.72 -7.81 -1.96
C PRO A 90 3.85 -7.60 -3.48
N PRO A 91 4.51 -6.53 -3.94
CA PRO A 91 4.52 -6.15 -5.36
C PRO A 91 5.22 -7.14 -6.30
N LEU A 92 5.99 -8.10 -5.76
CA LEU A 92 6.71 -9.12 -6.53
C LEU A 92 6.07 -10.51 -6.47
N VAL A 93 4.91 -10.64 -5.82
CA VAL A 93 4.17 -11.90 -5.72
C VAL A 93 3.21 -12.03 -6.90
N ASP A 94 3.28 -13.15 -7.60
CA ASP A 94 2.30 -13.52 -8.63
C ASP A 94 0.93 -13.72 -8.00
N SER A 95 -0.05 -12.97 -8.47
CA SER A 95 -1.38 -12.93 -7.86
C SER A 95 -2.18 -14.23 -8.09
N LYS A 96 -1.97 -14.90 -9.23
CA LYS A 96 -2.63 -16.18 -9.53
C LYS A 96 -2.05 -17.31 -8.70
N PHE A 97 -0.73 -17.29 -8.50
CA PHE A 97 -0.09 -18.22 -7.56
C PHE A 97 -0.60 -18.02 -6.14
N ALA A 98 -0.68 -16.77 -5.66
CA ALA A 98 -1.21 -16.46 -4.34
C ALA A 98 -2.68 -16.90 -4.19
N GLN A 99 -3.51 -16.70 -5.22
CA GLN A 99 -4.89 -17.15 -5.26
C GLN A 99 -4.98 -18.67 -5.09
N THR A 100 -4.21 -19.44 -5.87
CA THR A 100 -4.18 -20.90 -5.79
C THR A 100 -3.75 -21.36 -4.38
N LYS A 101 -2.73 -20.73 -3.80
CA LYS A 101 -2.26 -21.08 -2.45
C LYS A 101 -3.27 -20.74 -1.37
N LEU A 102 -3.98 -19.63 -1.51
CA LEU A 102 -5.06 -19.27 -0.59
C LEU A 102 -6.19 -20.30 -0.64
N GLU A 103 -6.59 -20.73 -1.83
CA GLU A 103 -7.60 -21.76 -2.00
C GLU A 103 -7.20 -23.08 -1.36
N GLU A 104 -5.97 -23.55 -1.64
CA GLU A 104 -5.42 -24.76 -1.02
C GLU A 104 -5.45 -24.70 0.50
N VAL A 105 -5.02 -23.58 1.10
CA VAL A 105 -5.00 -23.41 2.56
C VAL A 105 -6.40 -23.39 3.16
N LEU A 106 -7.33 -22.68 2.54
CA LEU A 106 -8.69 -22.55 3.05
C LEU A 106 -9.50 -23.85 2.93
N GLN A 107 -9.24 -24.67 1.91
CA GLN A 107 -9.90 -25.96 1.71
C GLN A 107 -9.22 -27.12 2.46
N TYR A 108 -8.01 -26.90 2.96
CA TYR A 108 -7.28 -27.95 3.66
C TYR A 108 -7.88 -28.23 5.03
N ASN A 109 -8.37 -29.45 5.24
CA ASN A 109 -8.87 -29.96 6.52
C ASN A 109 -9.85 -28.99 7.24
N PRO A 110 -10.98 -28.64 6.62
CA PRO A 110 -11.93 -27.70 7.21
C PRO A 110 -12.49 -28.25 8.53
N PRO A 111 -12.68 -27.42 9.57
CA PRO A 111 -13.23 -27.87 10.85
C PRO A 111 -14.56 -28.59 10.68
N TYR A 112 -14.73 -29.70 11.40
CA TYR A 112 -15.94 -30.50 11.42
C TYR A 112 -16.38 -31.04 10.05
N ASN A 113 -15.47 -31.18 9.08
CA ASN A 113 -15.77 -31.55 7.68
C ASN A 113 -16.78 -30.61 7.02
N SER A 114 -16.77 -29.34 7.39
CA SER A 114 -17.61 -28.33 6.74
C SER A 114 -17.27 -28.17 5.26
N THR A 115 -18.28 -27.87 4.45
CA THR A 115 -18.05 -27.54 3.03
C THR A 115 -17.60 -26.10 2.91
N ILE A 116 -16.49 -25.88 2.20
CA ILE A 116 -15.97 -24.54 1.89
C ILE A 116 -16.11 -24.33 0.38
N SER A 117 -16.82 -23.28 -0.02
CA SER A 117 -16.83 -22.77 -1.39
C SER A 117 -16.14 -21.40 -1.43
N ILE A 118 -15.34 -21.17 -2.46
CA ILE A 118 -14.57 -19.96 -2.62
C ILE A 118 -14.88 -19.38 -4.01
N GLU A 119 -15.20 -18.10 -4.03
CA GLU A 119 -15.34 -17.33 -5.26
C GLU A 119 -14.26 -16.26 -5.29
N PHE A 120 -13.51 -16.18 -6.38
CA PHE A 120 -12.46 -15.20 -6.57
C PHE A 120 -12.89 -14.11 -7.55
N GLU A 121 -12.57 -12.87 -7.22
CA GLU A 121 -12.54 -11.78 -8.19
C GLU A 121 -11.24 -11.90 -9.01
N GLU A 122 -11.16 -11.25 -10.18
CA GLU A 122 -9.95 -11.26 -10.99
C GLU A 122 -8.78 -10.65 -10.20
N PRO A 123 -7.70 -11.41 -9.98
CA PRO A 123 -6.58 -10.92 -9.21
C PRO A 123 -5.74 -9.93 -10.04
N ALA A 124 -5.07 -9.01 -9.37
CA ALA A 124 -4.17 -8.06 -9.99
C ALA A 124 -2.79 -8.13 -9.34
N ASP A 125 -1.75 -8.15 -10.17
CA ASP A 125 -0.37 -8.13 -9.69
C ASP A 125 0.02 -6.78 -9.13
N GLY A 126 0.95 -6.79 -8.19
CA GLY A 126 1.63 -5.59 -7.75
C GLY A 126 2.57 -5.06 -8.84
N TRP A 127 3.19 -3.92 -8.56
CA TRP A 127 4.19 -3.34 -9.44
C TRP A 127 5.32 -2.72 -8.63
N SER A 128 6.54 -3.11 -8.96
CA SER A 128 7.73 -2.50 -8.41
C SER A 128 8.28 -1.48 -9.40
N ALA A 129 8.18 -0.20 -9.07
CA ALA A 129 8.67 0.88 -9.91
C ALA A 129 10.18 0.75 -10.18
N PRO A 130 10.64 0.97 -11.42
CA PRO A 130 12.06 0.98 -11.73
C PRO A 130 12.77 2.11 -10.97
N LYS A 131 14.06 1.89 -10.66
CA LYS A 131 14.87 2.91 -10.01
C LYS A 131 14.94 4.17 -10.88
N LEU A 132 14.80 5.33 -10.25
CA LEU A 132 14.99 6.61 -10.93
C LEU A 132 16.44 6.77 -11.40
N SER A 133 16.63 7.48 -12.50
CA SER A 133 17.97 7.92 -12.91
C SER A 133 18.53 8.90 -11.88
N ASN A 134 19.85 8.90 -11.71
CA ASN A 134 20.52 9.84 -10.78
C ASN A 134 20.19 11.31 -11.09
N GLN A 135 20.02 11.63 -12.39
CA GLN A 135 19.62 12.96 -12.82
C GLN A 135 18.23 13.32 -12.29
N LEU A 136 17.25 12.44 -12.50
CA LEU A 136 15.87 12.70 -12.08
C LEU A 136 15.75 12.75 -10.55
N GLU A 137 16.40 11.84 -9.85
CA GLU A 137 16.44 11.83 -8.37
C GLU A 137 17.02 13.15 -7.82
N THR A 138 18.11 13.64 -8.43
CA THR A 138 18.70 14.92 -8.05
C THR A 138 17.74 16.09 -8.29
N ILE A 139 17.07 16.14 -9.43
CA ILE A 139 16.12 17.22 -9.78
C ILE A 139 14.90 17.17 -8.83
N ILE A 140 14.36 16.00 -8.54
CA ILE A 140 13.26 15.83 -7.58
C ILE A 140 13.67 16.36 -6.21
N ASN A 141 14.86 15.97 -5.73
CA ASN A 141 15.33 16.43 -4.43
C ASN A 141 15.55 17.95 -4.38
N GLN A 142 16.13 18.54 -5.44
CA GLN A 142 16.28 19.99 -5.56
C GLN A 142 14.94 20.71 -5.56
N SER A 143 13.94 20.20 -6.29
CA SER A 143 12.61 20.78 -6.31
C SER A 143 11.91 20.71 -4.95
N SER A 144 12.04 19.59 -4.24
CA SER A 144 11.49 19.42 -2.89
C SER A 144 12.14 20.37 -1.91
N GLN A 145 13.47 20.48 -1.94
CA GLN A 145 14.22 21.39 -1.08
C GLN A 145 13.84 22.86 -1.35
N LEU A 146 13.61 23.24 -2.61
CA LEU A 146 13.25 24.61 -2.99
C LEU A 146 11.85 25.02 -2.53
N PHE A 147 10.88 24.13 -2.64
CA PHE A 147 9.46 24.47 -2.40
C PHE A 147 8.90 23.95 -1.07
N TYR A 148 9.50 22.93 -0.48
CA TYR A 148 9.07 22.35 0.80
C TYR A 148 10.10 22.50 1.93
N ASP A 149 11.31 22.97 1.63
CA ASP A 149 12.44 23.06 2.58
C ASP A 149 12.83 21.71 3.22
N LYS A 150 12.56 20.61 2.51
CA LYS A 150 12.81 19.24 2.96
C LYS A 150 13.31 18.38 1.80
N PRO A 151 14.10 17.33 2.07
CA PRO A 151 14.49 16.38 1.05
C PRO A 151 13.26 15.61 0.53
N ALA A 152 13.34 15.19 -0.73
CA ALA A 152 12.35 14.28 -1.29
C ALA A 152 12.59 12.87 -0.77
N VAL A 153 11.52 12.17 -0.45
CA VAL A 153 11.54 10.76 -0.09
C VAL A 153 10.50 10.00 -0.88
N SER A 154 10.80 8.74 -1.16
CA SER A 154 9.88 7.83 -1.84
C SER A 154 9.32 6.82 -0.85
N MET A 155 8.06 6.47 -1.04
CA MET A 155 7.38 5.46 -0.24
C MET A 155 6.60 4.53 -1.18
N GLY A 156 6.55 3.25 -0.84
CA GLY A 156 5.62 2.32 -1.48
C GLY A 156 4.17 2.62 -1.08
N GLU A 157 3.23 2.33 -1.95
CA GLU A 157 1.81 2.37 -1.66
C GLU A 157 1.24 0.95 -1.58
N GLY A 158 0.40 0.70 -0.58
CA GLY A 158 -0.21 -0.61 -0.34
C GLY A 158 -1.43 -0.89 -1.23
N GLY A 159 -1.63 -0.15 -2.30
CA GLY A 159 -2.73 -0.32 -3.25
C GLY A 159 -2.22 -0.68 -4.64
N THR A 160 -2.89 -1.64 -5.29
CA THR A 160 -2.58 -2.00 -6.66
C THR A 160 -3.14 -0.96 -7.62
N ILE A 161 -2.30 -0.45 -8.51
CA ILE A 161 -2.70 0.42 -9.61
C ILE A 161 -2.30 -0.28 -10.92
N PRO A 162 -3.15 -1.12 -11.52
CA PRO A 162 -2.83 -1.91 -12.72
C PRO A 162 -2.34 -1.07 -13.88
N PHE A 163 -2.81 0.17 -13.98
CA PHE A 163 -2.40 1.13 -15.00
C PHE A 163 -0.88 1.40 -14.96
N MET A 164 -0.27 1.44 -13.79
CA MET A 164 1.18 1.69 -13.65
C MET A 164 2.00 0.50 -14.14
N ALA A 165 1.57 -0.72 -13.83
CA ALA A 165 2.19 -1.94 -14.35
C ALA A 165 2.13 -1.96 -15.88
N MET A 166 0.96 -1.73 -16.47
CA MET A 166 0.77 -1.66 -17.93
C MET A 166 1.67 -0.58 -18.59
N LEU A 167 1.81 0.60 -17.98
CA LEU A 167 2.70 1.64 -18.49
C LEU A 167 4.17 1.22 -18.41
N GLY A 168 4.58 0.58 -17.31
CA GLY A 168 5.94 0.08 -17.13
C GLY A 168 6.33 -0.98 -18.15
N GLU A 169 5.43 -1.89 -18.44
CA GLU A 169 5.61 -2.90 -19.49
C GLU A 169 5.69 -2.28 -20.88
N LYS A 170 4.79 -1.36 -21.19
CA LYS A 170 4.74 -0.70 -22.50
C LYS A 170 5.91 0.24 -22.76
N TYR A 171 6.45 0.86 -21.72
CA TYR A 171 7.53 1.84 -21.78
C TYR A 171 8.66 1.50 -20.79
N PRO A 172 9.43 0.42 -21.02
CA PRO A 172 10.40 -0.09 -20.05
C PRO A 172 11.56 0.87 -19.75
N THR A 173 11.79 1.88 -20.59
CA THR A 173 12.80 2.92 -20.36
C THR A 173 12.25 4.21 -19.77
N ALA A 174 10.94 4.27 -19.54
CA ALA A 174 10.32 5.46 -18.95
C ALA A 174 10.71 5.64 -17.49
N GLN A 175 10.80 6.89 -17.07
CA GLN A 175 10.97 7.27 -15.68
C GLN A 175 9.62 7.65 -15.09
N PHE A 176 9.35 7.20 -13.86
CA PHE A 176 8.05 7.38 -13.22
C PHE A 176 8.17 8.32 -12.03
N VAL A 177 7.49 9.45 -12.09
CA VAL A 177 7.29 10.34 -10.94
C VAL A 177 5.84 10.23 -10.50
N ILE A 178 5.60 9.44 -9.47
CA ILE A 178 4.26 9.16 -8.95
C ILE A 178 4.07 9.97 -7.69
N THR A 179 3.04 10.80 -7.64
CA THR A 179 2.76 11.67 -6.50
C THR A 179 1.26 11.88 -6.30
N GLY A 180 0.85 12.16 -5.07
CA GLY A 180 -0.52 12.50 -4.73
C GLY A 180 -0.69 14.00 -4.50
N VAL A 181 -1.93 14.47 -4.57
CA VAL A 181 -2.26 15.90 -4.50
C VAL A 181 -3.01 16.31 -3.23
N LEU A 182 -3.51 15.37 -2.43
CA LEU A 182 -4.39 15.69 -1.28
C LEU A 182 -3.67 16.54 -0.23
N GLY A 183 -2.45 16.16 0.13
CA GLY A 183 -1.68 16.81 1.18
C GLY A 183 -2.01 16.31 2.59
N PRO A 184 -1.35 16.87 3.60
CA PRO A 184 -1.52 16.42 5.00
C PRO A 184 -2.93 16.65 5.53
N ASN A 185 -3.38 15.73 6.38
CA ASN A 185 -4.67 15.77 7.08
C ASN A 185 -5.91 15.79 6.19
N SER A 186 -5.78 15.44 4.92
CA SER A 186 -6.87 15.49 3.94
C SER A 186 -7.94 14.41 4.12
N ASN A 187 -7.75 13.47 5.04
CA ASN A 187 -8.70 12.40 5.35
C ASN A 187 -9.13 11.58 4.12
N ALA A 188 -8.14 11.14 3.33
CA ALA A 188 -8.37 10.38 2.10
C ALA A 188 -9.33 9.20 2.32
N HIS A 189 -10.34 9.07 1.45
CA HIS A 189 -11.41 8.07 1.53
C HIS A 189 -12.30 8.15 2.80
N GLY A 190 -12.21 9.23 3.54
CA GLY A 190 -13.01 9.47 4.74
C GLY A 190 -14.04 10.61 4.59
N PRO A 191 -14.90 10.83 5.60
CA PRO A 191 -15.81 11.95 5.62
C PRO A 191 -15.07 13.29 5.56
N ASN A 192 -15.62 14.26 4.80
CA ASN A 192 -15.01 15.58 4.62
C ASN A 192 -13.57 15.54 4.06
N GLU A 193 -13.27 14.61 3.19
CA GLU A 193 -12.02 14.62 2.43
C GLU A 193 -11.84 15.99 1.74
N PHE A 194 -10.63 16.55 1.85
CA PHE A 194 -10.35 17.87 1.27
C PHE A 194 -8.97 17.92 0.60
N LEU A 195 -8.82 18.89 -0.28
CA LEU A 195 -7.56 19.21 -0.92
C LEU A 195 -6.84 20.31 -0.15
N ASN A 196 -5.60 20.06 0.29
CA ASN A 196 -4.76 21.10 0.86
C ASN A 196 -4.20 22.02 -0.23
N ILE A 197 -4.79 23.18 -0.43
CA ILE A 197 -4.44 24.12 -1.50
C ILE A 197 -2.98 24.59 -1.40
N GLY A 198 -2.46 24.82 -0.19
CA GLY A 198 -1.07 25.22 0.03
C GLY A 198 -0.09 24.13 -0.43
N TYR A 199 -0.38 22.88 -0.12
CA TYR A 199 0.39 21.74 -0.57
C TYR A 199 0.39 21.61 -2.10
N VAL A 200 -0.79 21.67 -2.73
CA VAL A 200 -0.92 21.52 -4.20
C VAL A 200 -0.19 22.62 -4.96
N LYS A 201 -0.23 23.86 -4.47
CA LYS A 201 0.54 24.95 -5.09
C LYS A 201 2.04 24.64 -5.11
N LYS A 202 2.59 24.18 -4.00
CA LYS A 202 4.00 23.76 -3.90
C LYS A 202 4.30 22.58 -4.81
N LEU A 203 3.42 21.57 -4.84
CA LEU A 203 3.57 20.39 -5.70
C LEU A 203 3.60 20.80 -7.19
N ASN A 204 2.71 21.67 -7.63
CA ASN A 204 2.72 22.18 -9.00
C ASN A 204 4.03 22.90 -9.35
N CYS A 205 4.60 23.65 -8.42
CA CYS A 205 5.91 24.25 -8.60
C CYS A 205 7.01 23.19 -8.72
N CYS A 206 6.98 22.13 -7.90
CA CYS A 206 7.91 21.00 -8.03
C CYS A 206 7.81 20.33 -9.39
N ILE A 207 6.61 19.99 -9.84
CA ILE A 207 6.39 19.35 -11.14
C ILE A 207 6.90 20.25 -12.28
N SER A 208 6.58 21.54 -12.24
CA SER A 208 7.07 22.51 -13.24
C SER A 208 8.60 22.59 -13.25
N TYR A 209 9.23 22.59 -12.08
CA TYR A 209 10.70 22.57 -11.96
C TYR A 209 11.30 21.29 -12.56
N ILE A 210 10.72 20.11 -12.22
CA ILE A 210 11.18 18.82 -12.76
C ILE A 210 11.09 18.81 -14.29
N LEU A 211 9.94 19.20 -14.87
CA LEU A 211 9.74 19.23 -16.31
C LEU A 211 10.70 20.20 -17.02
N SER A 212 11.02 21.32 -16.39
CA SER A 212 11.91 22.32 -16.97
C SER A 212 13.39 21.92 -16.95
N ASN A 213 13.78 21.07 -16.00
CA ASN A 213 15.19 20.71 -15.79
C ASN A 213 15.52 19.28 -16.24
N PHE A 214 14.53 18.41 -16.39
CA PHE A 214 14.75 17.06 -16.89
C PHE A 214 14.84 17.07 -18.43
N ARG A 215 16.05 16.96 -18.93
CA ARG A 215 16.34 16.86 -20.36
C ARG A 215 16.83 15.45 -20.68
N LYS A 216 16.33 14.92 -21.79
CA LYS A 216 16.82 13.65 -22.34
C LYS A 216 18.23 13.81 -22.88
#